data_fc65ee975ad949545352a156e8d702d4
#
_entry.id   fc65ee975ad949545352a156e8d702d4
#
_cell.length_a   1.000
_cell.length_b   1.000
_cell.length_c   1.000
_cell.angle_alpha   90.00
_cell.angle_beta   90.00
_cell.angle_gamma   90.00
#
_symmetry.space_group_name_H-M   'P 1'
#
loop_
_entity.id
_entity.type
_entity.pdbx_description
1 polymer ?
#
loop_
_entity_poly.entity_id
_entity_poly.type
_entity_poly.pdbx_seq_one_letter_code
_entity_poly.pdbx_strand_id
1 'polypeptide(L)'
;MASLAGWMAIPNQNVYAASKAYVVSFSQALSNEMIAANSGVKVTALCPGYTATKMMDNPDQGATLRIPSGMMMSAKDVAEIGIKACFAGKDIVVPGLANKFTTIITRLFSKSLITKIFGSFYRNNMD
;
A
#
# COMPACT_ATOMS: atom_id res chain seq x y z
N MET A 1 -0.46 -6.52 -7.19
CA MET A 1 -0.51 -5.16 -6.64
C MET A 1 -1.00 -5.18 -5.19
N ALA A 2 -0.20 -4.66 -4.27
CA ALA A 2 -0.55 -4.51 -2.85
C ALA A 2 -1.17 -3.13 -2.57
N SER A 3 -0.95 -2.56 -1.42
CA SER A 3 -1.39 -1.21 -1.01
C SER A 3 -0.56 -0.75 0.18
N LEU A 4 -0.53 0.55 0.42
CA LEU A 4 -0.07 1.13 1.68
C LEU A 4 -0.82 0.55 2.89
N ALA A 5 -2.11 0.21 2.72
CA ALA A 5 -2.94 -0.45 3.72
C ALA A 5 -2.37 -1.80 4.21
N GLY A 6 -1.53 -2.46 3.42
CA GLY A 6 -0.86 -3.71 3.84
C GLY A 6 0.17 -3.55 4.96
N TRP A 7 0.50 -2.32 5.34
CA TRP A 7 1.47 -2.02 6.40
C TRP A 7 0.83 -1.72 7.76
N MET A 8 -0.49 -1.63 7.83
CA MET A 8 -1.21 -1.24 9.03
C MET A 8 -2.55 -1.96 9.17
N ALA A 9 -3.01 -2.12 10.40
CA ALA A 9 -4.37 -2.59 10.66
C ALA A 9 -5.33 -1.40 10.61
N ILE A 10 -6.32 -1.45 9.73
CA ILE A 10 -7.27 -0.35 9.51
C ILE A 10 -8.66 -0.81 9.98
N PRO A 11 -9.20 -0.25 11.08
CA PRO A 11 -10.59 -0.50 11.48
C PRO A 11 -11.57 -0.17 10.35
N ASN A 12 -12.63 -0.95 10.23
CA ASN A 12 -13.65 -0.91 9.18
C ASN A 12 -13.14 -1.30 7.76
N GLN A 13 -11.84 -1.51 7.60
CA GLN A 13 -11.22 -2.04 6.38
C GLN A 13 -10.29 -3.22 6.69
N ASN A 14 -10.61 -3.99 7.72
CA ASN A 14 -9.78 -5.06 8.25
C ASN A 14 -9.47 -6.15 7.21
N VAL A 15 -10.47 -6.64 6.48
CA VAL A 15 -10.30 -7.67 5.44
C VAL A 15 -9.45 -7.14 4.30
N TYR A 16 -9.70 -5.89 3.86
CA TYR A 16 -8.89 -5.25 2.83
C TYR A 16 -7.43 -5.12 3.26
N ALA A 17 -7.17 -4.53 4.42
CA ALA A 17 -5.81 -4.36 4.96
C ALA A 17 -5.09 -5.72 5.12
N ALA A 18 -5.77 -6.73 5.66
CA ALA A 18 -5.22 -8.07 5.80
C ALA A 18 -4.88 -8.71 4.45
N SER A 19 -5.76 -8.58 3.45
CA SER A 19 -5.50 -9.09 2.10
C SER A 19 -4.29 -8.43 1.46
N LYS A 20 -4.10 -7.12 1.68
CA LYS A 20 -2.94 -6.38 1.16
C LYS A 20 -1.65 -6.70 1.92
N ALA A 21 -1.72 -6.96 3.22
CA ALA A 21 -0.59 -7.46 4.00
C ALA A 21 -0.13 -8.85 3.52
N TYR A 22 -1.09 -9.74 3.22
CA TYR A 22 -0.79 -11.03 2.60
C TYR A 22 -0.02 -10.85 1.28
N VAL A 23 -0.49 -9.99 0.38
CA VAL A 23 0.18 -9.74 -0.91
C VAL A 23 1.59 -9.19 -0.72
N VAL A 24 1.82 -8.29 0.24
CA VAL A 24 3.16 -7.78 0.55
C VAL A 24 4.08 -8.91 0.99
N SER A 25 3.68 -9.67 2.00
CA SER A 25 4.49 -10.77 2.56
C SER A 25 4.77 -11.86 1.52
N PHE A 26 3.73 -12.29 0.79
CA PHE A 26 3.85 -13.29 -0.27
C PHE A 26 4.82 -12.85 -1.37
N SER A 27 4.68 -11.61 -1.86
CA SER A 27 5.54 -11.11 -2.93
C SER A 27 7.00 -10.99 -2.52
N GLN A 28 7.27 -10.61 -1.26
CA GLN A 28 8.64 -10.55 -0.74
C GLN A 28 9.28 -11.94 -0.63
N ALA A 29 8.54 -12.91 -0.09
CA ALA A 29 9.01 -14.28 0.00
C ALA A 29 9.31 -14.83 -1.40
N LEU A 30 8.36 -14.69 -2.33
CA LEU A 30 8.51 -15.15 -3.70
C LEU A 30 9.68 -14.45 -4.43
N SER A 31 9.89 -13.16 -4.20
CA SER A 31 11.05 -12.44 -4.77
C SER A 31 12.37 -13.08 -4.34
N ASN A 32 12.50 -13.40 -3.05
CA ASN A 32 13.69 -14.06 -2.52
C ASN A 32 13.87 -15.49 -3.07
N GLU A 33 12.80 -16.25 -3.21
CA GLU A 33 12.82 -17.59 -3.80
C GLU A 33 13.30 -17.55 -5.25
N MET A 34 12.81 -16.59 -6.04
CA MET A 34 13.22 -16.42 -7.44
C MET A 34 14.68 -16.01 -7.57
N ILE A 35 15.18 -15.17 -6.67
CA ILE A 35 16.60 -14.82 -6.59
C ILE A 35 17.44 -16.04 -6.23
N ALA A 36 17.06 -16.78 -5.19
CA ALA A 36 17.78 -17.97 -4.76
C ALA A 36 17.82 -19.07 -5.83
N ALA A 37 16.74 -19.21 -6.60
CA ALA A 37 16.66 -20.13 -7.73
C ALA A 37 17.40 -19.66 -8.99
N ASN A 38 17.99 -18.45 -8.98
CA ASN A 38 18.61 -17.82 -10.15
C ASN A 38 17.72 -17.85 -11.41
N SER A 39 16.42 -17.69 -11.21
CA SER A 39 15.39 -17.87 -12.26
C SER A 39 15.33 -16.75 -13.29
N GLY A 40 15.93 -15.59 -13.00
CA GLY A 40 15.79 -14.36 -13.80
C GLY A 40 14.43 -13.67 -13.64
N VAL A 41 13.45 -14.28 -12.95
CA VAL A 41 12.13 -13.69 -12.68
C VAL A 41 12.25 -12.61 -11.60
N LYS A 42 11.69 -11.42 -11.88
CA LYS A 42 11.63 -10.31 -10.93
C LYS A 42 10.22 -10.20 -10.37
N VAL A 43 10.10 -10.13 -9.05
CA VAL A 43 8.83 -9.96 -8.35
C VAL A 43 8.90 -8.68 -7.53
N THR A 44 7.91 -7.80 -7.70
CA THR A 44 7.83 -6.51 -7.01
C THR A 44 6.44 -6.29 -6.42
N ALA A 45 6.37 -6.08 -5.12
CA ALA A 45 5.14 -5.61 -4.47
C ALA A 45 5.00 -4.10 -4.67
N LEU A 46 4.07 -3.69 -5.53
CA LEU A 46 3.69 -2.29 -5.69
C LEU A 46 2.64 -1.93 -4.63
N CYS A 47 3.00 -1.00 -3.74
CA CYS A 47 2.21 -0.56 -2.59
C CYS A 47 1.80 0.91 -2.72
N PRO A 48 0.85 1.27 -3.59
CA PRO A 48 0.39 2.64 -3.70
C PRO A 48 -0.42 3.07 -2.47
N GLY A 49 -0.40 4.37 -2.22
CA GLY A 49 -1.40 5.04 -1.37
C GLY A 49 -2.66 5.36 -2.18
N TYR A 50 -3.30 6.48 -1.87
CA TYR A 50 -4.48 6.92 -2.62
C TYR A 50 -4.12 7.23 -4.06
N THR A 51 -4.85 6.61 -4.98
CA THR A 51 -4.61 6.71 -6.42
C THR A 51 -5.91 7.02 -7.13
N ALA A 52 -5.89 8.00 -8.02
CA ALA A 52 -7.05 8.38 -8.83
C ALA A 52 -7.43 7.24 -9.79
N THR A 53 -8.39 6.43 -9.40
CA THR A 53 -8.92 5.29 -10.17
C THR A 53 -10.42 5.19 -10.00
N LYS A 54 -11.09 4.48 -10.91
CA LYS A 54 -12.53 4.19 -10.81
C LYS A 54 -12.97 3.50 -9.51
N MET A 55 -12.04 2.87 -8.78
CA MET A 55 -12.31 2.28 -7.48
C MET A 55 -12.69 3.34 -6.44
N MET A 56 -12.19 4.57 -6.61
CA MET A 56 -12.52 5.71 -5.73
C MET A 56 -13.94 6.23 -5.97
N ASP A 57 -14.55 5.92 -7.11
CA ASP A 57 -15.90 6.37 -7.49
C ASP A 57 -16.98 5.40 -7.00
N ASN A 58 -16.59 4.26 -6.39
CA ASN A 58 -17.52 3.23 -5.94
C ASN A 58 -17.94 3.47 -4.49
N PRO A 59 -19.20 3.87 -4.20
CA PRO A 59 -19.68 4.15 -2.86
C PRO A 59 -19.65 2.91 -1.93
N ASP A 60 -19.77 1.70 -2.48
CA ASP A 60 -19.76 0.45 -1.70
C ASP A 60 -18.38 0.06 -1.16
N GLN A 61 -17.32 0.72 -1.60
CA GLN A 61 -15.94 0.46 -1.16
C GLN A 61 -15.37 1.51 -0.20
N GLY A 62 -16.23 2.26 0.48
CA GLY A 62 -15.81 3.28 1.45
C GLY A 62 -15.24 4.55 0.79
N ALA A 63 -15.71 4.88 -0.40
CA ALA A 63 -15.27 6.01 -1.22
C ALA A 63 -15.66 7.40 -0.67
N THR A 64 -16.18 7.51 0.54
CA THR A 64 -16.49 8.78 1.19
C THR A 64 -15.33 9.37 2.00
N LEU A 65 -14.14 8.78 1.92
CA LEU A 65 -12.95 9.37 2.55
C LEU A 65 -12.59 10.69 1.87
N ARG A 66 -12.69 11.77 2.61
CA ARG A 66 -12.19 13.09 2.18
C ARG A 66 -10.67 13.08 2.17
N ILE A 67 -10.10 12.75 1.03
CA ILE A 67 -8.64 12.69 0.84
C ILE A 67 -8.15 14.09 0.47
N PRO A 68 -7.18 14.66 1.19
CA PRO A 68 -6.56 15.92 0.79
C PRO A 68 -6.00 15.81 -0.63
N SER A 69 -6.25 16.81 -1.46
CA SER A 69 -5.90 16.82 -2.89
C SER A 69 -4.41 16.56 -3.19
N GLY A 70 -3.52 16.90 -2.25
CA GLY A 70 -2.07 16.66 -2.37
C GLY A 70 -1.60 15.23 -2.04
N MET A 71 -2.49 14.35 -1.56
CA MET A 71 -2.15 12.97 -1.19
C MET A 71 -2.53 11.93 -2.26
N MET A 72 -3.19 12.35 -3.32
CA MET A 72 -3.65 11.47 -4.40
C MET A 72 -2.64 11.51 -5.56
N MET A 73 -2.21 10.33 -5.99
CA MET A 73 -1.33 10.17 -7.17
C MET A 73 -2.14 9.77 -8.39
N SER A 74 -1.64 10.10 -9.59
CA SER A 74 -2.24 9.60 -10.83
C SER A 74 -1.96 8.10 -11.01
N ALA A 75 -2.89 7.38 -11.60
CA ALA A 75 -2.70 5.96 -11.92
C ALA A 75 -1.50 5.73 -12.85
N LYS A 76 -1.24 6.68 -13.76
CA LYS A 76 -0.10 6.65 -14.68
C LYS A 76 1.23 6.72 -13.91
N ASP A 77 1.39 7.69 -13.02
CA ASP A 77 2.63 7.85 -12.26
C ASP A 77 2.91 6.63 -11.37
N VAL A 78 1.87 6.09 -10.72
CA VAL A 78 1.96 4.87 -9.91
C VAL A 78 2.43 3.68 -10.77
N ALA A 79 1.87 3.51 -11.96
CA ALA A 79 2.24 2.44 -12.88
C ALA A 79 3.70 2.58 -13.36
N GLU A 80 4.11 3.77 -13.76
CA GLU A 80 5.48 4.03 -14.20
C GLU A 80 6.51 3.76 -13.11
N ILE A 81 6.25 4.21 -11.88
CA ILE A 81 7.10 3.94 -10.71
C ILE A 81 7.20 2.44 -10.45
N GLY A 82 6.05 1.73 -10.51
CA GLY A 82 6.00 0.28 -10.31
C GLY A 82 6.82 -0.50 -11.33
N ILE A 83 6.66 -0.17 -12.61
CA ILE A 83 7.39 -0.80 -13.72
C ILE A 83 8.90 -0.56 -13.59
N LYS A 84 9.31 0.69 -13.37
CA LYS A 84 10.73 1.04 -13.18
C LYS A 84 11.35 0.28 -11.99
N ALA A 85 10.62 0.17 -10.88
CA ALA A 85 11.08 -0.56 -9.70
C ALA A 85 11.23 -2.06 -9.99
N CYS A 86 10.30 -2.66 -10.74
CA CYS A 86 10.36 -4.06 -11.14
C CYS A 86 11.58 -4.33 -12.02
N PHE A 87 11.82 -3.52 -13.03
CA PHE A 87 13.03 -3.66 -13.87
C PHE A 87 14.33 -3.44 -13.09
N ALA A 88 14.31 -2.60 -12.06
CA ALA A 88 15.45 -2.40 -11.16
C ALA A 88 15.62 -3.55 -10.13
N GLY A 89 14.75 -4.55 -10.13
CA GLY A 89 14.84 -5.71 -9.23
C GLY A 89 14.49 -5.40 -7.76
N LYS A 90 13.70 -4.35 -7.51
CA LYS A 90 13.24 -4.06 -6.15
C LYS A 90 12.10 -5.00 -5.76
N ASP A 91 12.17 -5.58 -4.57
CA ASP A 91 11.13 -6.46 -4.02
C ASP A 91 9.87 -5.69 -3.59
N ILE A 92 10.04 -4.44 -3.13
CA ILE A 92 8.96 -3.55 -2.73
C ILE A 92 9.16 -2.15 -3.30
N VAL A 93 8.05 -1.52 -3.69
CA VAL A 93 8.01 -0.09 -4.02
C VAL A 93 6.76 0.57 -3.46
N VAL A 94 6.97 1.70 -2.80
CA VAL A 94 5.91 2.56 -2.26
C VAL A 94 5.99 3.90 -2.98
N PRO A 95 5.06 4.20 -3.92
CA PRO A 95 5.03 5.47 -4.62
C PRO A 95 4.68 6.63 -3.68
N GLY A 96 5.37 7.76 -3.86
CA GLY A 96 5.15 8.98 -3.09
C GLY A 96 5.96 9.06 -1.79
N LEU A 97 6.55 10.23 -1.53
CA LEU A 97 7.40 10.45 -0.34
C LEU A 97 6.61 10.35 0.97
N ALA A 98 5.39 10.92 1.00
CA ALA A 98 4.52 10.84 2.17
C ALA A 98 4.15 9.38 2.50
N ASN A 99 3.86 8.57 1.47
CA ASN A 99 3.54 7.16 1.63
C ASN A 99 4.76 6.35 2.15
N LYS A 100 5.96 6.66 1.65
CA LYS A 100 7.21 6.07 2.16
C LYS A 100 7.42 6.41 3.65
N PHE A 101 7.20 7.65 4.01
CA PHE A 101 7.31 8.09 5.39
C PHE A 101 6.31 7.36 6.30
N THR A 102 5.06 7.20 5.85
CA THR A 102 4.05 6.41 6.55
C THR A 102 4.53 4.98 6.80
N THR A 103 5.12 4.30 5.80
CA THR A 103 5.62 2.93 6.00
C THR A 103 6.77 2.86 7.00
N ILE A 104 7.63 3.88 7.07
CA ILE A 104 8.69 3.95 8.09
C ILE A 104 8.07 4.07 9.48
N ILE A 105 7.10 4.96 9.67
CA ILE A 105 6.40 5.14 10.94
C ILE A 105 5.73 3.82 11.38
N THR A 106 5.03 3.13 10.46
CA THR A 106 4.35 1.86 10.80
C THR A 106 5.32 0.74 11.20
N ARG A 107 6.58 0.83 10.83
CA ARG A 107 7.64 -0.11 11.24
C ARG A 107 8.27 0.24 12.59
N LEU A 108 8.35 1.53 12.91
CA LEU A 108 9.02 2.02 14.14
C LEU A 108 8.12 1.96 15.36
N PHE A 109 6.81 2.07 15.19
CA PHE A 109 5.85 2.10 16.29
C PHE A 109 5.07 0.78 16.41
N SER A 110 4.54 0.51 17.62
CA SER A 110 3.75 -0.70 17.83
C SER A 110 2.48 -0.71 16.96
N LYS A 111 2.11 -1.89 16.47
CA LYS A 111 0.89 -2.06 15.66
C LYS A 111 -0.35 -1.53 16.38
N SER A 112 -0.43 -1.72 17.71
CA SER A 112 -1.56 -1.22 18.52
C SER A 112 -1.68 0.30 18.49
N LEU A 113 -0.55 1.03 18.61
CA LEU A 113 -0.54 2.49 18.55
C LEU A 113 -0.97 2.98 17.16
N ILE A 114 -0.39 2.40 16.12
CA ILE A 114 -0.73 2.73 14.72
C ILE A 114 -2.22 2.49 14.46
N THR A 115 -2.77 1.36 14.90
CA THR A 115 -4.20 1.03 14.74
C THR A 115 -5.10 2.06 15.43
N LYS A 116 -4.73 2.53 16.63
CA LYS A 116 -5.49 3.56 17.34
C LYS A 116 -5.48 4.90 16.59
N ILE A 117 -4.32 5.34 16.12
CA ILE A 117 -4.16 6.61 15.39
C ILE A 117 -4.94 6.58 14.07
N PHE A 118 -4.72 5.57 13.23
CA PHE A 118 -5.42 5.44 11.97
C PHE A 118 -6.91 5.14 12.14
N GLY A 119 -7.29 4.36 13.16
CA GLY A 119 -8.69 4.10 13.47
C GLY A 119 -9.44 5.37 13.88
N SER A 120 -8.80 6.28 14.60
CA SER A 120 -9.38 7.59 14.91
C SER A 120 -9.52 8.46 13.66
N PHE A 121 -8.47 8.49 12.83
CA PHE A 121 -8.48 9.23 11.57
C PHE A 121 -9.61 8.75 10.63
N TYR A 122 -9.75 7.43 10.46
CA TYR A 122 -10.80 6.87 9.60
C TYR A 122 -12.20 7.15 10.14
N ARG A 123 -12.43 7.00 11.45
CA ARG A 123 -13.74 7.33 12.05
C ARG A 123 -14.15 8.78 11.86
N ASN A 124 -13.21 9.70 11.94
CA ASN A 124 -13.48 11.14 11.84
C ASN A 124 -13.66 11.62 10.39
N ASN A 125 -13.29 10.81 9.39
CA ASN A 125 -13.35 11.18 7.97
C ASN A 125 -14.28 10.28 7.14
N MET A 126 -15.08 9.42 7.81
CA MET A 126 -16.05 8.51 7.17
C MET A 126 -17.49 8.99 7.28
N ASP A 127 -17.74 10.29 7.29
CA ASP A 127 -19.10 10.87 7.21
C ASP A 127 -19.47 11.28 5.80
#